data_ff7b6f9d69040d36f34dfd9dcc2b7bb9
#
_entry.id   ff7b6f9d69040d36f34dfd9dcc2b7bb9
#
_cell.length_a   1.000
_cell.length_b   1.000
_cell.length_c   1.000
_cell.angle_alpha   90.00
_cell.angle_beta   90.00
_cell.angle_gamma   90.00
#
_symmetry.space_group_name_H-M   'P 1'
#
loop_
_entity.id
_entity.type
_entity.pdbx_description
1 polymer ?
#
loop_
_entity_poly.entity_id
_entity_poly.type
_entity_poly.pdbx_seq_one_letter_code
_entity_poly.pdbx_strand_id
1 'polypeptide(L)'
;MNAELENTEIEVEGLFERAIKIANKFGNNQQLLEAHYHYAWKSHFWYENSSTFEEHLILAFQAIEKSTSSAKWEKVVTLLNVAIGHAKITGVSLSNNILEVKNKVIKLITKIADDDTKPSNSLYAQTQLAIFELQSLNCIEDAGPTFKSLHDIVQKSESLVGYPFEQVFYLISAVDDIFMEIEAYEDLLDYLTEQSSKRDGDVAASWNYLK
;
A
#
# COMPACT_ATOMS: atom_id res chain seq x y z
N MET A 1 -16.27 -4.55 -14.39
CA MET A 1 -16.74 -4.73 -12.99
C MET A 1 -17.83 -5.81 -12.86
N ASN A 2 -18.80 -5.91 -13.78
CA ASN A 2 -19.88 -6.93 -13.67
C ASN A 2 -19.44 -8.37 -13.99
N ALA A 3 -18.49 -8.59 -14.89
CA ALA A 3 -18.03 -9.93 -15.27
C ALA A 3 -17.29 -10.69 -14.13
N GLU A 4 -16.76 -9.98 -13.16
CA GLU A 4 -16.02 -10.58 -12.04
C GLU A 4 -16.92 -11.12 -10.93
N LEU A 5 -18.16 -10.63 -10.85
CA LEU A 5 -19.17 -11.13 -9.90
C LEU A 5 -19.94 -12.36 -10.43
N GLU A 6 -19.78 -12.66 -11.72
CA GLU A 6 -20.48 -13.78 -12.38
C GLU A 6 -19.64 -15.05 -12.42
N ASN A 7 -18.33 -14.99 -12.15
CA ASN A 7 -17.44 -16.14 -12.17
C ASN A 7 -17.33 -16.80 -10.78
N THR A 8 -17.35 -18.10 -10.77
CA THR A 8 -17.09 -18.86 -9.56
C THR A 8 -15.63 -18.74 -9.11
N GLU A 9 -15.34 -18.96 -7.82
CA GLU A 9 -13.97 -18.97 -7.30
C GLU A 9 -13.03 -19.86 -8.13
N ILE A 10 -13.47 -21.05 -8.50
CA ILE A 10 -12.69 -22.02 -9.31
C ILE A 10 -12.36 -21.47 -10.71
N GLU A 11 -13.27 -20.75 -11.34
CA GLU A 11 -13.03 -20.16 -12.67
C GLU A 11 -12.01 -19.03 -12.59
N VAL A 12 -12.13 -18.17 -11.55
CA VAL A 12 -11.21 -17.06 -11.30
C VAL A 12 -9.82 -17.58 -10.93
N GLU A 13 -9.72 -18.60 -10.08
CA GLU A 13 -8.49 -19.32 -9.76
C GLU A 13 -7.79 -19.82 -11.02
N GLY A 14 -8.51 -20.53 -11.90
CA GLY A 14 -7.96 -21.04 -13.17
C GLY A 14 -7.51 -19.93 -14.13
N LEU A 15 -8.08 -18.72 -14.05
CA LEU A 15 -7.62 -17.55 -14.81
C LEU A 15 -6.30 -17.01 -14.26
N PHE A 16 -6.19 -16.85 -12.93
CA PHE A 16 -4.96 -16.39 -12.28
C PHE A 16 -3.81 -17.37 -12.43
N GLU A 17 -4.06 -18.69 -12.27
CA GLU A 17 -3.04 -19.71 -12.50
C GLU A 17 -2.47 -19.66 -13.92
N ARG A 18 -3.33 -19.48 -14.92
CA ARG A 18 -2.89 -19.32 -16.32
C ARG A 18 -2.08 -18.04 -16.51
N ALA A 19 -2.50 -16.92 -15.93
CA ALA A 19 -1.77 -15.66 -16.00
C ALA A 19 -0.38 -15.78 -15.35
N ILE A 20 -0.30 -16.38 -14.16
CA ILE A 20 0.96 -16.65 -13.45
C ILE A 20 1.86 -17.58 -14.26
N LYS A 21 1.32 -18.65 -14.83
CA LYS A 21 2.09 -19.59 -15.67
C LYS A 21 2.67 -18.90 -16.91
N ILE A 22 1.91 -18.02 -17.53
CA ILE A 22 2.38 -17.23 -18.68
C ILE A 22 3.45 -16.24 -18.24
N ALA A 23 3.22 -15.51 -17.13
CA ALA A 23 4.16 -14.55 -16.59
C ALA A 23 5.49 -15.22 -16.17
N ASN A 24 5.45 -16.40 -15.57
CA ASN A 24 6.64 -17.19 -15.23
C ASN A 24 7.44 -17.63 -16.46
N LYS A 25 6.77 -17.95 -17.57
CA LYS A 25 7.41 -18.49 -18.77
C LYS A 25 7.93 -17.40 -19.71
N PHE A 26 7.21 -16.33 -19.87
CA PHE A 26 7.44 -15.32 -20.92
C PHE A 26 7.46 -13.89 -20.38
N GLY A 27 7.10 -13.68 -19.12
CA GLY A 27 6.93 -12.39 -18.51
C GLY A 27 8.17 -11.89 -17.78
N ASN A 28 7.95 -10.91 -16.94
CA ASN A 28 8.95 -10.31 -16.08
C ASN A 28 8.41 -10.18 -14.63
N ASN A 29 9.28 -9.76 -13.71
CA ASN A 29 8.94 -9.64 -12.29
C ASN A 29 7.76 -8.68 -12.02
N GLN A 30 7.55 -7.66 -12.88
CA GLN A 30 6.40 -6.76 -12.75
C GLN A 30 5.09 -7.50 -13.05
N GLN A 31 5.06 -8.29 -14.11
CA GLN A 31 3.87 -9.07 -14.46
C GLN A 31 3.56 -10.16 -13.44
N LEU A 32 4.59 -10.77 -12.84
CA LEU A 32 4.42 -11.69 -11.71
C LEU A 32 3.85 -10.98 -10.47
N LEU A 33 4.41 -9.82 -10.12
CA LEU A 33 3.89 -8.99 -9.03
C LEU A 33 2.40 -8.67 -9.25
N GLU A 34 2.03 -8.19 -10.45
CA GLU A 34 0.64 -7.84 -10.77
C GLU A 34 -0.30 -9.07 -10.63
N ALA A 35 0.09 -10.20 -11.19
CA ALA A 35 -0.73 -11.41 -11.14
C ALA A 35 -0.94 -11.88 -9.69
N HIS A 36 0.13 -11.95 -8.89
CA HIS A 36 0.02 -12.36 -7.49
C HIS A 36 -0.70 -11.33 -6.62
N TYR A 37 -0.47 -10.02 -6.84
CA TYR A 37 -1.18 -8.96 -6.14
C TYR A 37 -2.69 -9.05 -6.35
N HIS A 38 -3.13 -9.12 -7.60
CA HIS A 38 -4.57 -9.19 -7.91
C HIS A 38 -5.21 -10.49 -7.42
N TYR A 39 -4.49 -11.59 -7.45
CA TYR A 39 -5.03 -12.85 -6.93
C TYR A 39 -5.15 -12.81 -5.40
N ALA A 40 -4.14 -12.33 -4.68
CA ALA A 40 -4.25 -12.11 -3.24
C ALA A 40 -5.42 -11.19 -2.89
N TRP A 41 -5.54 -10.05 -3.59
CA TRP A 41 -6.62 -9.09 -3.38
C TRP A 41 -8.01 -9.71 -3.55
N LYS A 42 -8.22 -10.46 -4.66
CA LYS A 42 -9.49 -11.15 -4.91
C LYS A 42 -9.78 -12.22 -3.88
N SER A 43 -8.80 -13.02 -3.51
CA SER A 43 -8.94 -14.07 -2.51
C SER A 43 -9.39 -13.52 -1.17
N HIS A 44 -8.89 -12.35 -0.76
CA HIS A 44 -9.27 -11.70 0.48
C HIS A 44 -10.68 -11.10 0.43
N PHE A 45 -10.94 -10.23 -0.54
CA PHE A 45 -12.14 -9.39 -0.54
C PHE A 45 -13.38 -10.04 -1.16
N TRP A 46 -13.23 -11.05 -2.02
CA TRP A 46 -14.37 -11.70 -2.69
C TRP A 46 -14.62 -13.12 -2.23
N TYR A 47 -13.56 -13.83 -1.80
CA TYR A 47 -13.70 -15.25 -1.44
C TYR A 47 -13.38 -15.52 0.02
N GLU A 48 -12.96 -14.53 0.79
CA GLU A 48 -12.55 -14.66 2.19
C GLU A 48 -11.54 -15.81 2.42
N ASN A 49 -10.72 -16.09 1.38
CA ASN A 49 -9.76 -17.19 1.39
C ASN A 49 -8.40 -16.70 1.89
N SER A 50 -8.23 -16.73 3.21
CA SER A 50 -7.01 -16.27 3.88
C SER A 50 -5.77 -17.08 3.51
N SER A 51 -5.89 -18.36 3.19
CA SER A 51 -4.75 -19.21 2.80
C SER A 51 -4.17 -18.79 1.46
N THR A 52 -5.03 -18.62 0.45
CA THR A 52 -4.64 -18.17 -0.88
C THR A 52 -4.13 -16.73 -0.84
N PHE A 53 -4.75 -15.86 -0.03
CA PHE A 53 -4.25 -14.51 0.19
C PHE A 53 -2.81 -14.50 0.71
N GLU A 54 -2.52 -15.26 1.77
CA GLU A 54 -1.18 -15.35 2.36
C GLU A 54 -0.16 -15.88 1.36
N GLU A 55 -0.47 -16.97 0.65
CA GLU A 55 0.40 -17.55 -0.37
C GLU A 55 0.80 -16.52 -1.42
N HIS A 56 -0.20 -15.83 -1.98
CA HIS A 56 0.05 -14.89 -3.07
C HIS A 56 0.65 -13.56 -2.60
N LEU A 57 0.47 -13.14 -1.35
CA LEU A 57 1.25 -12.05 -0.76
C LEU A 57 2.73 -12.40 -0.72
N ILE A 58 3.08 -13.61 -0.26
CA ILE A 58 4.47 -14.08 -0.20
C ILE A 58 5.10 -14.14 -1.61
N LEU A 59 4.37 -14.66 -2.59
CA LEU A 59 4.83 -14.74 -3.98
C LEU A 59 4.97 -13.36 -4.64
N ALA A 60 4.09 -12.42 -4.34
CA ALA A 60 4.21 -11.02 -4.77
C ALA A 60 5.50 -10.39 -4.21
N PHE A 61 5.79 -10.60 -2.91
CA PHE A 61 7.04 -10.17 -2.29
C PHE A 61 8.25 -10.78 -3.01
N GLN A 62 8.27 -12.08 -3.23
CA GLN A 62 9.38 -12.77 -3.89
C GLN A 62 9.65 -12.24 -5.31
N ALA A 63 8.60 -11.89 -6.05
CA ALA A 63 8.72 -11.33 -7.40
C ALA A 63 9.54 -10.02 -7.43
N ILE A 64 9.55 -9.23 -6.34
CA ILE A 64 10.21 -7.91 -6.30
C ILE A 64 11.26 -7.76 -5.20
N GLU A 65 11.63 -8.81 -4.50
CA GLU A 65 12.56 -8.76 -3.36
C GLU A 65 13.88 -8.00 -3.66
N LYS A 66 14.32 -8.01 -4.92
CA LYS A 66 15.51 -7.30 -5.38
C LYS A 66 15.24 -5.90 -5.94
N SER A 67 14.00 -5.43 -5.89
CA SER A 67 13.65 -4.12 -6.43
C SER A 67 14.16 -2.98 -5.56
N THR A 68 14.66 -1.93 -6.20
CA THR A 68 15.04 -0.65 -5.58
C THR A 68 14.00 0.44 -5.84
N SER A 69 12.83 0.11 -6.38
CA SER A 69 11.74 1.05 -6.69
C SER A 69 10.67 1.00 -5.62
N SER A 70 10.45 2.12 -4.91
CA SER A 70 9.37 2.25 -3.92
C SER A 70 7.99 2.04 -4.52
N ALA A 71 7.76 2.46 -5.77
CA ALA A 71 6.49 2.26 -6.47
C ALA A 71 6.14 0.77 -6.67
N LYS A 72 7.12 -0.11 -6.81
CA LYS A 72 6.86 -1.56 -6.87
C LYS A 72 6.51 -2.13 -5.51
N TRP A 73 7.10 -1.61 -4.45
CA TRP A 73 6.84 -2.04 -3.08
C TRP A 73 5.45 -1.68 -2.59
N GLU A 74 4.83 -0.62 -3.15
CA GLU A 74 3.48 -0.19 -2.79
C GLU A 74 2.47 -1.35 -2.76
N LYS A 75 2.46 -2.22 -3.79
CA LYS A 75 1.53 -3.35 -3.86
C LYS A 75 1.72 -4.35 -2.73
N VAL A 76 2.95 -4.67 -2.38
CA VAL A 76 3.25 -5.57 -1.26
C VAL A 76 2.93 -4.91 0.07
N VAL A 77 3.21 -3.61 0.20
CA VAL A 77 2.83 -2.80 1.38
C VAL A 77 1.32 -2.80 1.56
N THR A 78 0.56 -2.59 0.49
CA THR A 78 -0.91 -2.62 0.52
C THR A 78 -1.43 -3.98 1.00
N LEU A 79 -0.93 -5.09 0.48
CA LEU A 79 -1.32 -6.42 0.95
C LEU A 79 -0.96 -6.65 2.42
N LEU A 80 0.21 -6.19 2.87
CA LEU A 80 0.59 -6.28 4.27
C LEU A 80 -0.32 -5.43 5.17
N ASN A 81 -0.69 -4.24 4.74
CA ASN A 81 -1.64 -3.40 5.48
C ASN A 81 -3.01 -4.06 5.59
N VAL A 82 -3.49 -4.72 4.53
CA VAL A 82 -4.73 -5.52 4.56
C VAL A 82 -4.59 -6.66 5.58
N ALA A 83 -3.48 -7.40 5.58
CA ALA A 83 -3.24 -8.48 6.55
C ALA A 83 -3.23 -7.97 8.00
N ILE A 84 -2.55 -6.84 8.25
CA ILE A 84 -2.47 -6.22 9.59
C ILE A 84 -3.84 -5.72 10.04
N GLY A 85 -4.57 -5.02 9.15
CA GLY A 85 -5.92 -4.54 9.43
C GLY A 85 -6.88 -5.69 9.75
N HIS A 86 -6.86 -6.75 8.94
CA HIS A 86 -7.67 -7.95 9.17
C HIS A 86 -7.34 -8.58 10.54
N ALA A 87 -6.06 -8.74 10.86
CA ALA A 87 -5.63 -9.28 12.16
C ALA A 87 -6.13 -8.44 13.35
N LYS A 88 -6.09 -7.11 13.23
CA LYS A 88 -6.61 -6.20 14.27
C LYS A 88 -8.13 -6.31 14.44
N ILE A 89 -8.89 -6.36 13.35
CA ILE A 89 -10.35 -6.43 13.38
C ILE A 89 -10.83 -7.78 13.93
N THR A 90 -10.20 -8.87 13.50
CA THR A 90 -10.62 -10.24 13.88
C THR A 90 -10.01 -10.74 15.18
N GLY A 91 -8.96 -10.09 15.68
CA GLY A 91 -8.16 -10.56 16.83
C GLY A 91 -7.29 -11.79 16.50
N VAL A 92 -7.22 -12.21 15.23
CA VAL A 92 -6.40 -13.34 14.79
C VAL A 92 -4.97 -12.85 14.56
N SER A 93 -3.99 -13.51 15.16
CA SER A 93 -2.59 -13.16 14.97
C SER A 93 -2.13 -13.41 13.53
N LEU A 94 -1.23 -12.55 13.03
CA LEU A 94 -0.54 -12.78 11.77
C LEU A 94 0.26 -14.09 11.83
N SER A 95 0.31 -14.82 10.71
CA SER A 95 1.16 -15.99 10.60
C SER A 95 2.65 -15.62 10.69
N ASN A 96 3.49 -16.59 11.07
CA ASN A 96 4.94 -16.39 11.12
C ASN A 96 5.52 -15.99 9.75
N ASN A 97 4.95 -16.52 8.66
CA ASN A 97 5.39 -16.20 7.30
C ASN A 97 5.12 -14.73 6.97
N ILE A 98 3.92 -14.23 7.28
CA ILE A 98 3.56 -12.82 7.07
C ILE A 98 4.43 -11.90 7.92
N LEU A 99 4.70 -12.26 9.18
CA LEU A 99 5.59 -11.51 10.05
C LEU A 99 7.02 -11.45 9.50
N GLU A 100 7.52 -12.55 8.95
CA GLU A 100 8.83 -12.59 8.30
C GLU A 100 8.87 -11.69 7.07
N VAL A 101 7.87 -11.77 6.19
CA VAL A 101 7.76 -10.90 5.01
C VAL A 101 7.66 -9.44 5.43
N LYS A 102 6.81 -9.08 6.40
CA LYS A 102 6.71 -7.71 6.96
C LYS A 102 8.08 -7.17 7.38
N ASN A 103 8.83 -7.94 8.16
CA ASN A 103 10.14 -7.50 8.66
C ASN A 103 11.16 -7.31 7.51
N LYS A 104 11.15 -8.19 6.51
CA LYS A 104 11.99 -8.05 5.32
C LYS A 104 11.61 -6.82 4.49
N VAL A 105 10.31 -6.59 4.28
CA VAL A 105 9.79 -5.44 3.54
C VAL A 105 10.20 -4.13 4.21
N ILE A 106 9.97 -3.98 5.51
CA ILE A 106 10.39 -2.79 6.26
C ILE A 106 11.89 -2.54 6.09
N LYS A 107 12.72 -3.56 6.26
CA LYS A 107 14.19 -3.44 6.09
C LYS A 107 14.60 -3.01 4.69
N LEU A 108 13.92 -3.51 3.66
CA LEU A 108 14.23 -3.18 2.26
C LEU A 108 13.75 -1.76 1.90
N ILE A 109 12.56 -1.39 2.35
CA ILE A 109 12.01 -0.04 2.12
C ILE A 109 12.83 1.01 2.88
N THR A 110 13.29 0.73 4.10
CA THR A 110 14.20 1.62 4.84
C THR A 110 15.47 1.93 4.05
N LYS A 111 16.08 0.92 3.41
CA LYS A 111 17.26 1.16 2.54
C LYS A 111 16.95 2.06 1.33
N ILE A 112 15.72 2.00 0.80
CA ILE A 112 15.29 2.87 -0.29
C ILE A 112 15.04 4.28 0.24
N ALA A 113 14.47 4.39 1.43
CA ALA A 113 14.20 5.66 2.12
C ALA A 113 15.50 6.44 2.43
N ASP A 114 16.59 5.72 2.70
CA ASP A 114 17.91 6.28 3.01
C ASP A 114 18.74 6.62 1.74
N ASP A 115 18.23 6.35 0.53
CA ASP A 115 18.94 6.62 -0.73
C ASP A 115 18.66 8.03 -1.25
N ASP A 116 19.41 9.01 -0.79
CA ASP A 116 19.31 10.42 -1.20
C ASP A 116 19.64 10.66 -2.68
N THR A 117 20.24 9.70 -3.38
CA THR A 117 20.53 9.83 -4.82
C THR A 117 19.27 9.75 -5.69
N LYS A 118 18.14 9.30 -5.12
CA LYS A 118 16.85 9.18 -5.78
C LYS A 118 15.74 9.80 -4.92
N PRO A 119 15.69 11.12 -4.79
CA PRO A 119 14.90 11.80 -3.77
C PRO A 119 13.39 11.48 -3.86
N SER A 120 12.77 11.45 -5.04
CA SER A 120 11.35 11.10 -5.16
C SER A 120 11.06 9.65 -4.72
N ASN A 121 11.96 8.72 -5.06
CA ASN A 121 11.86 7.31 -4.67
C ASN A 121 12.06 7.14 -3.15
N SER A 122 13.01 7.87 -2.58
CA SER A 122 13.29 7.90 -1.13
C SER A 122 12.08 8.47 -0.36
N LEU A 123 11.55 9.63 -0.73
CA LEU A 123 10.39 10.22 -0.07
C LEU A 123 9.14 9.31 -0.16
N TYR A 124 8.94 8.64 -1.30
CA TYR A 124 7.83 7.69 -1.39
C TYR A 124 8.03 6.46 -0.51
N ALA A 125 9.25 5.97 -0.36
CA ALA A 125 9.56 4.92 0.59
C ALA A 125 9.32 5.36 2.05
N GLN A 126 9.69 6.60 2.40
CA GLN A 126 9.39 7.17 3.72
C GLN A 126 7.88 7.27 3.97
N THR A 127 7.08 7.65 2.96
CA THR A 127 5.61 7.64 3.04
C THR A 127 5.08 6.24 3.38
N GLN A 128 5.56 5.20 2.69
CA GLN A 128 5.15 3.82 2.93
C GLN A 128 5.51 3.35 4.35
N LEU A 129 6.68 3.73 4.86
CA LEU A 129 7.09 3.43 6.24
C LEU A 129 6.19 4.13 7.26
N ALA A 130 5.84 5.39 7.04
CA ALA A 130 4.95 6.13 7.93
C ALA A 130 3.54 5.49 7.96
N ILE A 131 3.01 5.01 6.83
CA ILE A 131 1.74 4.27 6.80
C ILE A 131 1.85 2.95 7.58
N PHE A 132 2.96 2.20 7.47
CA PHE A 132 3.17 1.02 8.30
C PHE A 132 3.21 1.34 9.80
N GLU A 133 3.80 2.47 10.17
CA GLU A 133 3.83 2.94 11.55
C GLU A 133 2.42 3.22 12.05
N LEU A 134 1.60 4.00 11.33
CA LEU A 134 0.20 4.25 11.66
C LEU A 134 -0.59 2.95 11.85
N GLN A 135 -0.46 2.01 10.92
CA GLN A 135 -1.12 0.72 10.99
C GLN A 135 -0.65 -0.14 12.18
N SER A 136 0.54 0.11 12.70
CA SER A 136 1.14 -0.65 13.80
C SER A 136 0.87 -0.04 15.18
N LEU A 137 0.30 1.18 15.26
CA LEU A 137 -0.01 1.84 16.53
C LEU A 137 -1.06 1.04 17.31
N ASN A 138 -0.86 0.98 18.63
CA ASN A 138 -1.82 0.40 19.56
C ASN A 138 -2.82 1.46 20.08
N CYS A 139 -2.43 2.72 20.05
CA CYS A 139 -3.18 3.86 20.54
C CYS A 139 -3.26 4.93 19.43
N ILE A 140 -4.45 5.42 19.16
CA ILE A 140 -4.69 6.41 18.09
C ILE A 140 -4.03 7.75 18.44
N GLU A 141 -4.03 8.11 19.71
CA GLU A 141 -3.43 9.35 20.21
C GLU A 141 -1.93 9.46 19.94
N ASP A 142 -1.26 8.34 19.70
CA ASP A 142 0.16 8.30 19.34
C ASP A 142 0.42 8.62 17.85
N ALA A 143 -0.61 8.82 17.05
CA ALA A 143 -0.47 9.03 15.59
C ALA A 143 0.05 10.43 15.19
N GLY A 144 -0.14 11.43 16.04
CA GLY A 144 0.21 12.83 15.74
C GLY A 144 1.63 13.03 15.19
N PRO A 145 2.69 12.47 15.81
CA PRO A 145 4.07 12.58 15.28
C PRO A 145 4.23 11.99 13.87
N THR A 146 3.57 10.87 13.58
CA THR A 146 3.66 10.22 12.26
C THR A 146 2.95 11.05 11.20
N PHE A 147 1.80 11.68 11.48
CA PHE A 147 1.14 12.60 10.55
C PHE A 147 1.97 13.86 10.30
N LYS A 148 2.62 14.42 11.32
CA LYS A 148 3.59 15.53 11.13
C LYS A 148 4.75 15.12 10.22
N SER A 149 5.28 13.91 10.42
CA SER A 149 6.32 13.37 9.53
C SER A 149 5.83 13.21 8.08
N LEU A 150 4.61 12.72 7.89
CA LEU A 150 3.98 12.63 6.56
C LEU A 150 3.81 14.00 5.92
N HIS A 151 3.36 15.00 6.68
CA HIS A 151 3.25 16.37 6.20
C HIS A 151 4.59 16.91 5.72
N ASP A 152 5.67 16.72 6.50
CA ASP A 152 7.02 17.12 6.12
C ASP A 152 7.52 16.41 4.86
N ILE A 153 7.23 15.13 4.70
CA ILE A 153 7.57 14.33 3.51
C ILE A 153 6.88 14.91 2.27
N VAL A 154 5.57 15.14 2.36
CA VAL A 154 4.79 15.68 1.25
C VAL A 154 5.23 17.09 0.89
N GLN A 155 5.51 17.93 1.86
CA GLN A 155 6.05 19.27 1.65
C GLN A 155 7.40 19.23 0.91
N LYS A 156 8.33 18.37 1.31
CA LYS A 156 9.62 18.19 0.60
C LYS A 156 9.43 17.70 -0.83
N SER A 157 8.35 16.99 -1.12
CA SER A 157 8.06 16.46 -2.46
C SER A 157 7.60 17.53 -3.46
N GLU A 158 7.21 18.74 -3.03
CA GLU A 158 6.67 19.79 -3.91
C GLU A 158 7.60 20.16 -5.07
N SER A 159 8.90 20.17 -4.81
CA SER A 159 9.92 20.51 -5.80
C SER A 159 10.37 19.30 -6.65
N LEU A 160 9.85 18.12 -6.39
CA LEU A 160 10.32 16.88 -7.00
C LEU A 160 9.37 16.39 -8.08
N VAL A 161 9.93 16.04 -9.24
CA VAL A 161 9.19 15.35 -10.30
C VAL A 161 9.13 13.85 -10.01
N GLY A 162 7.92 13.27 -10.13
CA GLY A 162 7.74 11.81 -10.04
C GLY A 162 7.44 11.29 -8.62
N TYR A 163 7.22 12.16 -7.64
CA TYR A 163 6.59 11.75 -6.39
C TYR A 163 5.10 11.46 -6.66
N PRO A 164 4.60 10.26 -6.29
CA PRO A 164 3.25 9.85 -6.65
C PRO A 164 2.21 10.42 -5.68
N PHE A 165 1.90 11.71 -5.85
CA PHE A 165 1.03 12.46 -4.95
C PHE A 165 -0.37 11.85 -4.83
N GLU A 166 -0.93 11.33 -5.93
CA GLU A 166 -2.23 10.64 -5.93
C GLU A 166 -2.20 9.36 -5.08
N GLN A 167 -1.08 8.63 -5.08
CA GLN A 167 -0.96 7.40 -4.30
C GLN A 167 -0.98 7.67 -2.79
N VAL A 168 -0.51 8.86 -2.37
CA VAL A 168 -0.61 9.29 -0.97
C VAL A 168 -2.08 9.41 -0.55
N PHE A 169 -2.95 9.90 -1.43
CA PHE A 169 -4.39 9.93 -1.18
C PHE A 169 -4.92 8.54 -0.85
N TYR A 170 -4.66 7.56 -1.70
CA TYR A 170 -5.15 6.19 -1.48
C TYR A 170 -4.61 5.57 -0.19
N LEU A 171 -3.35 5.84 0.14
CA LEU A 171 -2.74 5.33 1.37
C LEU A 171 -3.35 5.98 2.62
N ILE A 172 -3.65 7.28 2.58
CA ILE A 172 -4.23 8.01 3.69
C ILE A 172 -5.73 7.71 3.82
N SER A 173 -6.47 7.61 2.70
CA SER A 173 -7.89 7.25 2.74
C SER A 173 -8.15 5.88 3.35
N ALA A 174 -7.18 4.98 3.29
CA ALA A 174 -7.29 3.67 3.94
C ALA A 174 -7.26 3.72 5.48
N VAL A 175 -6.92 4.86 6.08
CA VAL A 175 -6.84 5.07 7.54
C VAL A 175 -7.75 6.20 8.03
N ASP A 176 -8.49 6.87 7.14
CA ASP A 176 -9.28 8.08 7.40
C ASP A 176 -10.26 7.91 8.57
N ASP A 177 -11.14 6.92 8.52
CA ASP A 177 -12.18 6.70 9.53
C ASP A 177 -11.64 6.54 10.97
N ILE A 178 -10.35 6.26 11.10
CA ILE A 178 -9.71 5.97 12.39
C ILE A 178 -9.13 7.24 13.03
N PHE A 179 -8.67 8.20 12.22
CA PHE A 179 -7.81 9.29 12.68
C PHE A 179 -8.42 10.70 12.56
N MET A 180 -9.72 10.81 12.26
CA MET A 180 -10.41 12.10 12.03
C MET A 180 -10.33 13.09 13.22
N GLU A 181 -10.09 12.63 14.45
CA GLU A 181 -9.98 13.50 15.63
C GLU A 181 -8.54 13.95 15.91
N ILE A 182 -7.57 13.61 15.05
CA ILE A 182 -6.16 13.97 15.22
C ILE A 182 -5.86 15.27 14.47
N GLU A 183 -5.56 16.37 15.18
CA GLU A 183 -5.23 17.69 14.61
C GLU A 183 -4.18 17.62 13.50
N ALA A 184 -3.10 16.85 13.71
CA ALA A 184 -2.03 16.69 12.72
C ALA A 184 -2.49 15.93 11.44
N TYR A 185 -3.55 15.16 11.53
CA TYR A 185 -4.21 14.55 10.37
C TYR A 185 -5.01 15.59 9.60
N GLU A 186 -5.79 16.44 10.26
CA GLU A 186 -6.52 17.55 9.63
C GLU A 186 -5.54 18.50 8.92
N ASP A 187 -4.45 18.90 9.58
CA ASP A 187 -3.40 19.74 9.00
C ASP A 187 -2.82 19.13 7.71
N LEU A 188 -2.57 17.82 7.70
CA LEU A 188 -2.10 17.11 6.52
C LEU A 188 -3.14 17.10 5.41
N LEU A 189 -4.42 16.86 5.72
CA LEU A 189 -5.50 16.87 4.73
C LEU A 189 -5.69 18.27 4.11
N ASP A 190 -5.63 19.31 4.92
CA ASP A 190 -5.71 20.70 4.45
C ASP A 190 -4.60 21.01 3.45
N TYR A 191 -3.37 20.66 3.81
CA TYR A 191 -2.21 20.82 2.95
C TYR A 191 -2.33 20.02 1.64
N LEU A 192 -2.71 18.75 1.71
CA LEU A 192 -2.89 17.91 0.54
C LEU A 192 -4.00 18.43 -0.38
N THR A 193 -5.09 18.94 0.18
CA THR A 193 -6.19 19.57 -0.57
C THR A 193 -5.72 20.82 -1.32
N GLU A 194 -4.95 21.68 -0.66
CA GLU A 194 -4.38 22.86 -1.28
C GLU A 194 -3.42 22.50 -2.43
N GLN A 195 -2.55 21.53 -2.21
CA GLN A 195 -1.58 21.09 -3.24
C GLN A 195 -2.26 20.37 -4.41
N SER A 196 -3.29 19.58 -4.15
CA SER A 196 -4.06 18.90 -5.19
C SER A 196 -4.80 19.88 -6.09
N SER A 197 -5.38 20.95 -5.52
CA SER A 197 -6.06 21.98 -6.28
C SER A 197 -5.14 22.75 -7.25
N LYS A 198 -3.84 22.76 -6.98
CA LYS A 198 -2.83 23.36 -7.86
C LYS A 198 -2.36 22.43 -8.98
N ARG A 199 -2.52 21.11 -8.81
CA ARG A 199 -1.96 20.09 -9.71
C ARG A 199 -3.02 19.45 -10.60
N ASP A 200 -4.12 19.02 -10.01
CA ASP A 200 -5.19 18.28 -10.69
C ASP A 200 -6.54 18.52 -9.99
N GLY A 201 -7.51 19.05 -10.74
CA GLY A 201 -8.83 19.37 -10.21
C GLY A 201 -9.62 18.13 -9.73
N ASP A 202 -9.41 16.95 -10.36
CA ASP A 202 -10.13 15.73 -10.00
C ASP A 202 -9.60 15.16 -8.67
N VAL A 203 -8.29 15.22 -8.46
CA VAL A 203 -7.66 14.84 -7.20
C VAL A 203 -8.09 15.79 -6.08
N ALA A 204 -8.13 17.09 -6.33
CA ALA A 204 -8.62 18.10 -5.38
C ALA A 204 -10.09 17.84 -4.97
N ALA A 205 -10.95 17.44 -5.91
CA ALA A 205 -12.33 17.09 -5.61
C ALA A 205 -12.41 15.87 -4.68
N SER A 206 -11.55 14.88 -4.86
CA SER A 206 -11.48 13.70 -4.00
C SER A 206 -11.04 14.02 -2.57
N TRP A 207 -10.04 14.89 -2.40
CA TRP A 207 -9.61 15.34 -1.07
C TRP A 207 -10.70 16.15 -0.33
N ASN A 208 -11.45 17.00 -1.05
CA ASN A 208 -12.58 17.75 -0.47
C ASN A 208 -13.73 16.84 0.00
N TYR A 209 -13.82 15.62 -0.54
CA TYR A 209 -14.82 14.64 -0.09
C TYR A 209 -14.44 14.01 1.26
N LEU A 210 -13.14 13.90 1.58
CA LEU A 210 -12.66 13.34 2.86
C LEU A 210 -12.79 14.35 4.03
N LYS A 211 -12.89 15.63 3.76
CA LYS A 211 -13.17 16.68 4.77
C LYS A 211 -14.66 16.76 5.11
#